data_0739a2177dc14964401531ddd1369f7d
#
_entry.id   0739a2177dc14964401531ddd1369f7d
#
_cell.length_a   1.000
_cell.length_b   1.000
_cell.length_c   1.000
_cell.angle_alpha   90.00
_cell.angle_beta   90.00
_cell.angle_gamma   90.00
#
_symmetry.space_group_name_H-M   'P 1'
#
loop_
_entity.id
_entity.type
_entity.pdbx_description
1 polymer ?
#
loop_
_entity_poly.entity_id
_entity_poly.type
_entity_poly.pdbx_seq_one_letter_code
_entity_poly.pdbx_strand_id
1 'polypeptide(L)'
;MEEMFCFQCQQTAHNSGCEGRAGVCGKKSDTANYQDELTGALIGLSRAVRKKLALNPDASFEHADELILKGLFTTITNVNFFNDTIIELIREVNVEKDRIYPDIMNYDVRHIWEDQEDIRSLKSLILFGLRGMAAYAYHAYALDYVDRNVLDFFYEGLESLGSEKSSDELLALVLKTGEINFRCMELLDHANSGTYGNPVPTEVPLTIENGPFIVVSGHDLHDMELLLKQTEGKGINIYTHSEMLPAHGYPELKKYSHLKGNFGTAWQSQQSEFHNIPAPILFTTNCLMPVRQSYCDRVFTTSIVSYPDLVHIGEDKDFTPVIEKALEYKGYPEDHPMTGINGGSTVTTGFAHNAVLSNAGHIVELIKAGKIRHIFLVGGCDGAAPGRSYYTDFAKAAPMDTLILTLACGKYRLNDLDLGSIDGIPRILDMGQCNDAYSAIKVALALAEVFDCTVNDLPLTLVLSWYEQKAVCILLTLLSLGVKNILLGPTLPAFISENVWKILVENYNIQKISTVEEDMKKILG
;
A
#
# COMPACT_ATOMS: atom_id res chain seq x y z
N MET A 1 -14.16 26.14 13.96
CA MET A 1 -13.46 25.04 13.24
C MET A 1 -14.14 24.94 11.90
N GLU A 2 -13.38 25.10 10.83
CA GLU A 2 -13.89 24.88 9.48
C GLU A 2 -14.28 23.42 9.28
N GLU A 3 -15.31 23.17 8.51
CA GLU A 3 -15.74 21.84 8.15
C GLU A 3 -14.73 21.22 7.16
N MET A 4 -14.61 19.90 7.17
CA MET A 4 -13.76 19.16 6.24
C MET A 4 -14.57 18.59 5.10
N PHE A 5 -13.90 18.31 3.97
CA PHE A 5 -14.37 17.39 2.95
C PHE A 5 -13.28 16.38 2.63
N CYS A 6 -13.61 15.08 2.59
CA CYS A 6 -12.64 14.03 2.24
C CYS A 6 -13.35 12.78 1.72
N PHE A 7 -13.00 12.32 0.53
CA PHE A 7 -13.57 11.11 -0.10
C PHE A 7 -12.50 10.15 -0.65
N GLN A 8 -11.27 10.26 -0.15
CA GLN A 8 -10.09 9.61 -0.73
C GLN A 8 -9.96 8.11 -0.43
N CYS A 9 -10.78 7.53 0.44
CA CYS A 9 -10.68 6.12 0.82
C CYS A 9 -12.04 5.39 0.76
N GLN A 10 -11.98 4.06 0.75
CA GLN A 10 -13.16 3.19 0.68
C GLN A 10 -14.11 3.34 1.87
N GLN A 11 -13.63 3.82 3.02
CA GLN A 11 -14.44 4.03 4.23
C GLN A 11 -15.17 5.37 4.24
N THR A 12 -15.06 6.19 3.20
CA THR A 12 -15.69 7.51 3.18
C THR A 12 -17.18 7.43 3.50
N ALA A 13 -17.67 8.38 4.29
CA ALA A 13 -19.04 8.36 4.80
C ALA A 13 -20.07 8.27 3.66
N HIS A 14 -21.00 7.34 3.78
CA HIS A 14 -22.09 7.11 2.82
C HIS A 14 -21.62 6.86 1.37
N ASN A 15 -20.35 6.54 1.16
CA ASN A 15 -19.71 6.45 -0.17
C ASN A 15 -19.86 7.75 -1.00
N SER A 16 -19.84 8.90 -0.34
CA SER A 16 -19.98 10.23 -0.96
C SER A 16 -18.91 11.22 -0.49
N GLY A 17 -18.57 11.21 0.79
CA GLY A 17 -17.59 12.10 1.40
C GLY A 17 -17.73 12.14 2.91
N CYS A 18 -16.61 12.29 3.62
CA CYS A 18 -16.61 12.65 5.02
C CYS A 18 -16.69 14.18 5.12
N GLU A 19 -17.65 14.68 5.85
CA GLU A 19 -17.92 16.11 6.05
C GLU A 19 -18.01 16.43 7.56
N GLY A 20 -18.01 17.72 7.89
CA GLY A 20 -18.19 18.20 9.26
C GLY A 20 -16.91 18.11 10.08
N ARG A 21 -16.95 17.45 11.26
CA ARG A 21 -15.87 17.57 12.28
C ARG A 21 -14.85 16.45 12.26
N ALA A 22 -15.16 15.29 11.67
CA ALA A 22 -14.25 14.15 11.62
C ALA A 22 -14.62 13.18 10.50
N GLY A 23 -13.61 12.54 9.94
CA GLY A 23 -13.75 11.43 9.00
C GLY A 23 -14.02 10.09 9.70
N VAL A 24 -14.50 9.10 8.95
CA VAL A 24 -14.73 7.72 9.45
C VAL A 24 -13.43 7.08 9.96
N CYS A 25 -12.28 7.44 9.40
CA CYS A 25 -10.96 6.98 9.86
C CYS A 25 -10.50 7.60 11.18
N GLY A 26 -11.28 8.51 11.78
CA GLY A 26 -10.92 9.24 13.01
C GLY A 26 -10.12 10.52 12.79
N LYS A 27 -9.78 10.88 11.54
CA LYS A 27 -9.13 12.13 11.20
C LYS A 27 -10.05 13.31 11.56
N LYS A 28 -9.54 14.30 12.28
CA LYS A 28 -10.28 15.53 12.62
C LYS A 28 -10.32 16.49 11.43
N SER A 29 -11.26 17.43 11.45
CA SER A 29 -11.43 18.41 10.38
C SER A 29 -10.19 19.31 10.19
N ASP A 30 -9.55 19.73 11.27
CA ASP A 30 -8.31 20.52 11.22
C ASP A 30 -7.18 19.75 10.55
N THR A 31 -6.99 18.46 10.91
CA THR A 31 -5.99 17.60 10.26
C THR A 31 -6.27 17.43 8.75
N ALA A 32 -7.55 17.25 8.36
CA ALA A 32 -7.91 17.14 6.95
C ALA A 32 -7.61 18.43 6.18
N ASN A 33 -7.95 19.59 6.78
CA ASN A 33 -7.71 20.90 6.17
C ASN A 33 -6.20 21.21 6.05
N TYR A 34 -5.37 20.84 7.05
CA TYR A 34 -3.92 20.96 6.93
C TYR A 34 -3.33 20.04 5.86
N GLN A 35 -3.89 18.84 5.65
CA GLN A 35 -3.48 17.97 4.55
C GLN A 35 -3.85 18.53 3.18
N ASP A 36 -4.97 19.24 3.06
CA ASP A 36 -5.33 19.98 1.86
C ASP A 36 -4.42 21.19 1.65
N GLU A 37 -4.09 21.93 2.71
CA GLU A 37 -3.12 23.03 2.67
C GLU A 37 -1.73 22.53 2.23
N LEU A 38 -1.25 21.42 2.80
CA LEU A 38 -0.01 20.78 2.39
C LEU A 38 -0.04 20.41 0.89
N THR A 39 -1.13 19.81 0.43
CA THR A 39 -1.30 19.49 -1.01
C THR A 39 -1.22 20.74 -1.87
N GLY A 40 -1.84 21.84 -1.45
CA GLY A 40 -1.76 23.13 -2.13
C GLY A 40 -0.34 23.71 -2.16
N ALA A 41 0.41 23.57 -1.08
CA ALA A 41 1.82 23.96 -1.00
C ALA A 41 2.72 23.12 -1.94
N LEU A 42 2.49 21.80 -2.01
CA LEU A 42 3.19 20.90 -2.94
C LEU A 42 2.92 21.23 -4.40
N ILE A 43 1.69 21.62 -4.74
CA ILE A 43 1.36 22.15 -6.09
C ILE A 43 2.14 23.44 -6.36
N GLY A 44 2.23 24.33 -5.37
CA GLY A 44 3.04 25.55 -5.45
C GLY A 44 4.53 25.25 -5.68
N LEU A 45 5.11 24.33 -4.88
CA LEU A 45 6.49 23.90 -5.04
C LEU A 45 6.76 23.31 -6.43
N SER A 46 5.85 22.46 -6.91
CA SER A 46 5.95 21.85 -8.25
C SER A 46 5.98 22.90 -9.36
N ARG A 47 5.16 23.94 -9.26
CA ARG A 47 5.17 25.09 -10.19
C ARG A 47 6.50 25.83 -10.14
N ALA A 48 7.07 26.05 -8.94
CA ALA A 48 8.35 26.72 -8.77
C ALA A 48 9.50 25.93 -9.43
N VAL A 49 9.56 24.61 -9.17
CA VAL A 49 10.55 23.70 -9.77
C VAL A 49 10.42 23.69 -11.30
N ARG A 50 9.24 23.45 -11.83
CA ARG A 50 9.03 23.39 -13.30
C ARG A 50 9.35 24.70 -14.00
N LYS A 51 8.99 25.83 -13.38
CA LYS A 51 9.34 27.15 -13.90
C LYS A 51 10.85 27.37 -13.91
N LYS A 52 11.55 26.87 -12.90
CA LYS A 52 13.02 26.96 -12.83
C LYS A 52 13.70 26.03 -13.83
N LEU A 53 13.20 24.79 -14.01
CA LEU A 53 13.68 23.84 -15.01
C LEU A 53 13.50 24.37 -16.44
N ALA A 54 12.42 25.09 -16.72
CA ALA A 54 12.23 25.75 -18.02
C ALA A 54 13.30 26.82 -18.33
N LEU A 55 13.91 27.42 -17.30
CA LEU A 55 14.99 28.41 -17.43
C LEU A 55 16.37 27.75 -17.35
N ASN A 56 16.51 26.66 -16.62
CA ASN A 56 17.74 25.91 -16.44
C ASN A 56 17.42 24.41 -16.35
N PRO A 57 17.44 23.69 -17.48
CA PRO A 57 17.08 22.26 -17.53
C PRO A 57 17.99 21.33 -16.72
N ASP A 58 19.22 21.76 -16.44
CA ASP A 58 20.21 20.96 -15.70
C ASP A 58 20.18 21.22 -14.18
N ALA A 59 19.21 22.00 -13.68
CA ALA A 59 19.10 22.27 -12.25
C ALA A 59 18.64 21.03 -11.48
N SER A 60 19.25 20.79 -10.30
CA SER A 60 18.85 19.72 -9.35
C SER A 60 18.12 20.32 -8.17
N PHE A 61 17.14 19.57 -7.65
CA PHE A 61 16.25 19.98 -6.55
C PHE A 61 16.05 18.84 -5.54
N GLU A 62 17.13 18.21 -5.08
CA GLU A 62 17.08 17.02 -4.19
C GLU A 62 16.20 17.23 -2.96
N HIS A 63 16.30 18.40 -2.32
CA HIS A 63 15.45 18.71 -1.16
C HIS A 63 13.98 18.88 -1.54
N ALA A 64 13.67 19.48 -2.70
CA ALA A 64 12.30 19.54 -3.18
C ALA A 64 11.76 18.17 -3.57
N ASP A 65 12.59 17.28 -4.14
CA ASP A 65 12.22 15.88 -4.42
C ASP A 65 11.81 15.17 -3.12
N GLU A 66 12.62 15.27 -2.08
CA GLU A 66 12.32 14.70 -0.76
C GLU A 66 11.02 15.25 -0.16
N LEU A 67 10.82 16.58 -0.21
CA LEU A 67 9.61 17.22 0.31
C LEU A 67 8.35 16.80 -0.45
N ILE A 68 8.43 16.62 -1.78
CA ILE A 68 7.31 16.10 -2.57
C ILE A 68 6.93 14.68 -2.12
N LEU A 69 7.91 13.79 -1.94
CA LEU A 69 7.66 12.42 -1.50
C LEU A 69 7.08 12.38 -0.08
N LYS A 70 7.72 13.07 0.87
CA LYS A 70 7.26 13.18 2.27
C LYS A 70 5.86 13.79 2.35
N GLY A 71 5.62 14.88 1.63
CA GLY A 71 4.35 15.60 1.68
C GLY A 71 3.19 14.80 1.12
N LEU A 72 3.34 14.20 -0.05
CA LEU A 72 2.31 13.35 -0.64
C LEU A 72 2.03 12.12 0.24
N PHE A 73 3.07 11.45 0.74
CA PHE A 73 2.92 10.29 1.60
C PHE A 73 2.20 10.65 2.92
N THR A 74 2.52 11.80 3.53
CA THR A 74 1.85 12.31 4.74
C THR A 74 0.33 12.43 4.56
N THR A 75 -0.15 12.69 3.34
CA THR A 75 -1.58 12.88 3.07
C THR A 75 -2.35 11.59 2.75
N ILE A 76 -1.68 10.44 2.70
CA ILE A 76 -2.32 9.13 2.51
C ILE A 76 -3.22 8.81 3.73
N THR A 77 -4.27 8.04 3.49
CA THR A 77 -5.20 7.59 4.54
C THR A 77 -4.47 6.80 5.62
N ASN A 78 -4.73 7.13 6.88
CA ASN A 78 -4.19 6.44 8.08
C ASN A 78 -2.65 6.47 8.16
N VAL A 79 -2.02 7.58 7.79
CA VAL A 79 -0.58 7.83 7.96
C VAL A 79 -0.34 8.84 9.07
N ASN A 80 -0.73 10.09 8.87
CA ASN A 80 -0.42 11.16 9.80
C ASN A 80 -1.70 11.82 10.35
N PHE A 81 -1.83 11.81 11.68
CA PHE A 81 -2.93 12.41 12.44
C PHE A 81 -2.47 13.56 13.33
N PHE A 82 -1.19 13.94 13.27
CA PHE A 82 -0.59 14.94 14.16
C PHE A 82 -0.38 16.25 13.43
N ASN A 83 -1.18 17.27 13.80
CA ASN A 83 -1.21 18.55 13.11
C ASN A 83 0.14 19.27 13.11
N ASP A 84 0.90 19.19 14.22
CA ASP A 84 2.16 19.94 14.35
C ASP A 84 3.19 19.49 13.31
N THR A 85 3.28 18.18 13.03
CA THR A 85 4.19 17.65 12.00
C THR A 85 3.75 18.04 10.59
N ILE A 86 2.43 18.12 10.34
CA ILE A 86 1.90 18.56 9.04
C ILE A 86 2.17 20.04 8.82
N ILE A 87 1.93 20.88 9.85
CA ILE A 87 2.19 22.33 9.81
C ILE A 87 3.68 22.61 9.58
N GLU A 88 4.57 21.87 10.26
CA GLU A 88 6.00 22.01 10.03
C GLU A 88 6.39 21.68 8.59
N LEU A 89 5.88 20.58 8.05
CA LEU A 89 6.13 20.19 6.67
C LEU A 89 5.59 21.23 5.67
N ILE A 90 4.42 21.82 5.92
CA ILE A 90 3.90 22.96 5.12
C ILE A 90 4.89 24.13 5.12
N ARG A 91 5.48 24.43 6.30
CA ARG A 91 6.47 25.51 6.42
C ARG A 91 7.74 25.22 5.62
N GLU A 92 8.28 24.00 5.74
CA GLU A 92 9.47 23.56 4.98
C GLU A 92 9.22 23.63 3.47
N VAL A 93 8.09 23.13 2.99
CA VAL A 93 7.68 23.20 1.58
C VAL A 93 7.62 24.63 1.09
N ASN A 94 7.05 25.55 1.87
CA ASN A 94 6.97 26.97 1.48
C ASN A 94 8.34 27.65 1.46
N VAL A 95 9.21 27.36 2.41
CA VAL A 95 10.60 27.89 2.45
C VAL A 95 11.36 27.43 1.20
N GLU A 96 11.28 26.15 0.85
CA GLU A 96 11.95 25.60 -0.32
C GLU A 96 11.37 26.15 -1.63
N LYS A 97 10.05 26.25 -1.73
CA LYS A 97 9.36 26.88 -2.86
C LYS A 97 9.88 28.31 -3.11
N ASP A 98 9.93 29.13 -2.06
CA ASP A 98 10.35 30.53 -2.16
C ASP A 98 11.86 30.65 -2.47
N ARG A 99 12.67 29.69 -2.01
CA ARG A 99 14.10 29.58 -2.35
C ARG A 99 14.31 29.29 -3.84
N ILE A 100 13.49 28.41 -4.43
CA ILE A 100 13.61 28.00 -5.84
C ILE A 100 13.07 29.11 -6.76
N TYR A 101 11.87 29.59 -6.49
CA TYR A 101 11.23 30.63 -7.28
C TYR A 101 10.27 31.44 -6.40
N PRO A 102 10.63 32.67 -6.00
CA PRO A 102 9.76 33.49 -5.19
C PRO A 102 8.49 33.89 -5.95
N ASP A 103 7.47 34.34 -5.23
CA ASP A 103 6.17 34.81 -5.72
C ASP A 103 5.27 33.74 -6.36
N ILE A 104 5.58 32.45 -6.21
CA ILE A 104 4.65 31.37 -6.57
C ILE A 104 3.65 31.16 -5.44
N MET A 105 2.36 31.34 -5.76
CA MET A 105 1.27 31.11 -4.81
C MET A 105 0.97 29.61 -4.67
N ASN A 106 0.64 29.20 -3.44
CA ASN A 106 0.06 27.89 -3.20
C ASN A 106 -1.30 27.78 -3.90
N TYR A 107 -1.72 26.56 -4.17
CA TYR A 107 -3.01 26.30 -4.79
C TYR A 107 -4.07 26.02 -3.71
N ASP A 108 -5.28 26.54 -3.87
CA ASP A 108 -6.40 26.18 -3.03
C ASP A 108 -7.05 24.89 -3.53
N VAL A 109 -6.82 23.81 -2.81
CA VAL A 109 -7.28 22.46 -3.19
C VAL A 109 -8.81 22.35 -3.23
N ARG A 110 -9.54 23.26 -2.56
CA ARG A 110 -11.02 23.32 -2.64
C ARG A 110 -11.51 23.47 -4.07
N HIS A 111 -10.74 24.15 -4.94
CA HIS A 111 -11.08 24.24 -6.36
C HIS A 111 -11.11 22.90 -7.08
N ILE A 112 -10.40 21.87 -6.58
CA ILE A 112 -10.53 20.51 -7.11
C ILE A 112 -11.86 19.89 -6.65
N TRP A 113 -12.20 20.06 -5.38
CA TRP A 113 -13.41 19.46 -4.80
C TRP A 113 -14.71 20.08 -5.32
N GLU A 114 -14.66 21.35 -5.72
CA GLU A 114 -15.77 22.15 -6.25
C GLU A 114 -15.85 22.15 -7.79
N ASP A 115 -14.90 21.51 -8.49
CA ASP A 115 -14.85 21.44 -9.94
C ASP A 115 -16.04 20.62 -10.50
N GLN A 116 -16.24 20.74 -11.81
CA GLN A 116 -17.21 19.91 -12.53
C GLN A 116 -16.91 18.42 -12.28
N GLU A 117 -17.96 17.61 -12.12
CA GLU A 117 -17.87 16.25 -11.58
C GLU A 117 -16.84 15.35 -12.29
N ASP A 118 -16.80 15.38 -13.63
CA ASP A 118 -15.84 14.57 -14.40
C ASP A 118 -14.41 15.10 -14.25
N ILE A 119 -14.22 16.41 -14.24
CA ILE A 119 -12.92 17.05 -14.00
C ILE A 119 -12.44 16.74 -12.59
N ARG A 120 -13.31 16.90 -11.60
CA ARG A 120 -13.03 16.52 -10.19
C ARG A 120 -12.61 15.07 -10.09
N SER A 121 -13.33 14.15 -10.77
CA SER A 121 -13.04 12.73 -10.79
C SER A 121 -11.66 12.43 -11.36
N LEU A 122 -11.33 13.00 -12.52
CA LEU A 122 -10.04 12.79 -13.17
C LEU A 122 -8.87 13.41 -12.37
N LYS A 123 -9.03 14.63 -11.83
CA LYS A 123 -8.04 15.25 -10.95
C LYS A 123 -7.85 14.42 -9.65
N SER A 124 -8.93 13.86 -9.10
CA SER A 124 -8.84 12.98 -7.93
C SER A 124 -8.07 11.70 -8.22
N LEU A 125 -8.29 11.07 -9.39
CA LEU A 125 -7.53 9.89 -9.82
C LEU A 125 -6.03 10.21 -9.94
N ILE A 126 -5.66 11.35 -10.52
CA ILE A 126 -4.27 11.80 -10.61
C ILE A 126 -3.70 12.02 -9.21
N LEU A 127 -4.36 12.85 -8.36
CA LEU A 127 -3.87 13.19 -7.03
C LEU A 127 -3.70 11.94 -6.15
N PHE A 128 -4.69 11.06 -6.14
CA PHE A 128 -4.63 9.85 -5.31
C PHE A 128 -3.64 8.83 -5.89
N GLY A 129 -3.48 8.78 -7.20
CA GLY A 129 -2.41 8.04 -7.86
C GLY A 129 -1.02 8.53 -7.43
N LEU A 130 -0.79 9.85 -7.47
CA LEU A 130 0.47 10.45 -7.01
C LEU A 130 0.75 10.20 -5.52
N ARG A 131 -0.27 10.31 -4.66
CA ARG A 131 -0.13 9.97 -3.23
C ARG A 131 0.33 8.53 -3.02
N GLY A 132 -0.31 7.57 -3.70
CA GLY A 132 0.05 6.15 -3.63
C GLY A 132 1.46 5.89 -4.15
N MET A 133 1.80 6.44 -5.30
CA MET A 133 3.12 6.33 -5.92
C MET A 133 4.23 6.94 -5.04
N ALA A 134 3.94 8.05 -4.34
CA ALA A 134 4.91 8.70 -3.46
C ALA A 134 5.34 7.81 -2.30
N ALA A 135 4.46 6.95 -1.78
CA ALA A 135 4.84 5.98 -0.75
C ALA A 135 5.87 4.98 -1.28
N TYR A 136 5.71 4.48 -2.50
CA TYR A 136 6.66 3.56 -3.12
C TYR A 136 7.98 4.24 -3.43
N ALA A 137 7.93 5.43 -4.02
CA ALA A 137 9.13 6.23 -4.30
C ALA A 137 9.89 6.59 -3.02
N TYR A 138 9.20 6.91 -1.92
CA TYR A 138 9.81 7.21 -0.64
C TYR A 138 10.58 6.01 -0.06
N HIS A 139 10.02 4.79 -0.14
CA HIS A 139 10.73 3.59 0.32
C HIS A 139 11.95 3.26 -0.55
N ALA A 140 11.88 3.47 -1.86
CA ALA A 140 13.04 3.33 -2.74
C ALA A 140 14.12 4.38 -2.41
N TYR A 141 13.70 5.64 -2.21
CA TYR A 141 14.57 6.75 -1.82
C TYR A 141 15.31 6.49 -0.50
N ALA A 142 14.62 5.92 0.50
CA ALA A 142 15.22 5.54 1.79
C ALA A 142 16.32 4.45 1.66
N LEU A 143 16.39 3.76 0.54
CA LEU A 143 17.41 2.77 0.17
C LEU A 143 18.41 3.31 -0.88
N ASP A 144 18.45 4.63 -1.11
CA ASP A 144 19.30 5.31 -2.10
C ASP A 144 18.98 4.94 -3.57
N TYR A 145 17.77 4.47 -3.86
CA TYR A 145 17.31 4.21 -5.21
C TYR A 145 16.42 5.36 -5.71
N VAL A 146 16.85 5.99 -6.79
CA VAL A 146 16.19 7.17 -7.36
C VAL A 146 15.99 7.00 -8.87
N ASP A 147 14.82 7.36 -9.37
CA ASP A 147 14.55 7.47 -10.80
C ASP A 147 14.05 8.90 -11.14
N ARG A 148 14.84 9.62 -11.93
CA ARG A 148 14.51 11.02 -12.29
C ARG A 148 13.18 11.14 -13.04
N ASN A 149 12.81 10.17 -13.89
CA ASN A 149 11.53 10.22 -14.61
C ASN A 149 10.33 10.11 -13.66
N VAL A 150 10.48 9.32 -12.58
CA VAL A 150 9.44 9.21 -11.53
C VAL A 150 9.33 10.54 -10.80
N LEU A 151 10.45 11.13 -10.37
CA LEU A 151 10.47 12.40 -9.64
C LEU A 151 9.94 13.57 -10.50
N ASP A 152 10.35 13.65 -11.76
CA ASP A 152 9.88 14.70 -12.70
C ASP A 152 8.37 14.61 -12.93
N PHE A 153 7.83 13.40 -12.95
CA PHE A 153 6.39 13.22 -13.11
C PHE A 153 5.58 13.69 -11.90
N PHE A 154 6.11 13.62 -10.67
CA PHE A 154 5.42 14.22 -9.53
C PHE A 154 5.20 15.71 -9.74
N TYR A 155 6.19 16.42 -10.23
CA TYR A 155 6.05 17.85 -10.54
C TYR A 155 5.04 18.11 -11.66
N GLU A 156 5.07 17.31 -12.73
CA GLU A 156 4.11 17.42 -13.84
C GLU A 156 2.68 17.14 -13.37
N GLY A 157 2.48 16.06 -12.64
CA GLY A 157 1.17 15.63 -12.13
C GLY A 157 0.59 16.64 -11.15
N LEU A 158 1.37 17.12 -10.18
CA LEU A 158 0.92 18.12 -9.21
C LEU A 158 0.58 19.47 -9.88
N GLU A 159 1.42 19.96 -10.79
CA GLU A 159 1.14 21.20 -11.53
C GLU A 159 -0.15 21.09 -12.33
N SER A 160 -0.42 19.91 -12.92
CA SER A 160 -1.63 19.68 -13.73
C SER A 160 -2.93 19.84 -12.94
N LEU A 161 -2.93 19.53 -11.64
CA LEU A 161 -4.10 19.68 -10.78
C LEU A 161 -4.54 21.13 -10.60
N GLY A 162 -3.59 22.04 -10.60
CA GLY A 162 -3.83 23.48 -10.48
C GLY A 162 -3.94 24.20 -11.82
N SER A 163 -4.03 23.47 -12.94
CA SER A 163 -4.10 24.02 -14.30
C SER A 163 -5.47 23.74 -14.92
N GLU A 164 -5.91 24.61 -15.84
CA GLU A 164 -7.07 24.35 -16.67
C GLU A 164 -6.70 23.30 -17.73
N LYS A 165 -7.40 22.17 -17.73
CA LYS A 165 -7.22 21.07 -18.68
C LYS A 165 -8.56 20.47 -19.08
N SER A 166 -8.65 20.04 -20.33
CA SER A 166 -9.80 19.27 -20.81
C SER A 166 -9.85 17.87 -20.19
N SER A 167 -11.02 17.23 -20.24
CA SER A 167 -11.19 15.85 -19.80
C SER A 167 -10.25 14.88 -20.52
N ASP A 168 -10.01 15.07 -21.82
CA ASP A 168 -9.11 14.22 -22.60
C ASP A 168 -7.65 14.35 -22.15
N GLU A 169 -7.18 15.59 -21.87
CA GLU A 169 -5.84 15.82 -21.34
C GLU A 169 -5.66 15.21 -19.94
N LEU A 170 -6.68 15.33 -19.07
CA LEU A 170 -6.67 14.73 -17.74
C LEU A 170 -6.71 13.20 -17.82
N LEU A 171 -7.51 12.63 -18.72
CA LEU A 171 -7.54 11.17 -18.92
C LEU A 171 -6.18 10.63 -19.39
N ALA A 172 -5.51 11.35 -20.30
CA ALA A 172 -4.15 11.00 -20.71
C ALA A 172 -3.16 11.04 -19.53
N LEU A 173 -3.28 12.01 -18.62
CA LEU A 173 -2.47 12.09 -17.41
C LEU A 173 -2.81 10.99 -16.40
N VAL A 174 -4.06 10.59 -16.27
CA VAL A 174 -4.47 9.43 -15.46
C VAL A 174 -3.75 8.15 -15.91
N LEU A 175 -3.73 7.89 -17.23
CA LEU A 175 -3.03 6.73 -17.79
C LEU A 175 -1.51 6.86 -17.63
N LYS A 176 -0.95 8.05 -17.85
CA LYS A 176 0.48 8.31 -17.60
C LYS A 176 0.86 8.13 -16.15
N THR A 177 -0.02 8.49 -15.19
CA THR A 177 0.21 8.19 -13.76
C THR A 177 0.36 6.70 -13.53
N GLY A 178 -0.45 5.87 -14.19
CA GLY A 178 -0.34 4.42 -14.13
C GLY A 178 0.97 3.87 -14.72
N GLU A 179 1.38 4.38 -15.88
CA GLU A 179 2.65 4.02 -16.54
C GLU A 179 3.87 4.35 -15.65
N ILE A 180 3.91 5.56 -15.12
CA ILE A 180 5.01 5.98 -14.23
C ILE A 180 4.98 5.22 -12.90
N ASN A 181 3.79 4.90 -12.37
CA ASN A 181 3.69 4.07 -11.18
C ASN A 181 4.22 2.64 -11.41
N PHE A 182 4.03 2.06 -12.60
CA PHE A 182 4.65 0.76 -12.93
C PHE A 182 6.17 0.84 -12.80
N ARG A 183 6.79 1.90 -13.37
CA ARG A 183 8.22 2.16 -13.24
C ARG A 183 8.65 2.43 -11.78
N CYS A 184 7.82 3.10 -11.01
CA CYS A 184 8.08 3.35 -9.58
C CYS A 184 8.03 2.07 -8.75
N MET A 185 7.07 1.18 -9.01
CA MET A 185 7.02 -0.14 -8.37
C MET A 185 8.21 -1.03 -8.76
N GLU A 186 8.66 -0.97 -10.02
CA GLU A 186 9.88 -1.64 -10.48
C GLU A 186 11.12 -1.12 -9.72
N LEU A 187 11.22 0.21 -9.55
CA LEU A 187 12.30 0.84 -8.78
C LEU A 187 12.35 0.32 -7.34
N LEU A 188 11.18 0.24 -6.67
CA LEU A 188 11.09 -0.27 -5.30
C LEU A 188 11.39 -1.77 -5.21
N ASP A 189 10.93 -2.57 -6.18
CA ASP A 189 11.27 -4.00 -6.26
C ASP A 189 12.79 -4.19 -6.38
N HIS A 190 13.44 -3.41 -7.25
CA HIS A 190 14.91 -3.42 -7.37
C HIS A 190 15.61 -2.94 -6.11
N ALA A 191 15.08 -1.93 -5.42
CA ALA A 191 15.64 -1.44 -4.16
C ALA A 191 15.57 -2.52 -3.08
N ASN A 192 14.41 -3.14 -2.90
CA ASN A 192 14.20 -4.17 -1.89
C ASN A 192 15.01 -5.44 -2.21
N SER A 193 14.93 -5.95 -3.44
CA SER A 193 15.64 -7.17 -3.85
C SER A 193 17.16 -6.97 -3.93
N GLY A 194 17.61 -5.80 -4.34
CA GLY A 194 19.03 -5.42 -4.37
C GLY A 194 19.65 -5.31 -2.98
N THR A 195 18.90 -4.80 -2.01
CA THR A 195 19.36 -4.62 -0.63
C THR A 195 19.19 -5.90 0.20
N TYR A 196 18.04 -6.58 0.09
CA TYR A 196 17.69 -7.68 1.00
C TYR A 196 17.70 -9.06 0.34
N GLY A 197 18.02 -9.14 -0.94
CA GLY A 197 17.96 -10.35 -1.76
C GLY A 197 16.55 -10.65 -2.27
N ASN A 198 16.43 -11.53 -3.25
CA ASN A 198 15.12 -11.93 -3.77
C ASN A 198 14.34 -12.72 -2.71
N PRO A 199 13.06 -12.41 -2.49
CA PRO A 199 12.23 -13.15 -1.57
C PRO A 199 12.17 -14.64 -1.91
N VAL A 200 12.20 -15.47 -0.86
CA VAL A 200 12.07 -16.93 -0.98
C VAL A 200 10.84 -17.42 -0.22
N PRO A 201 10.12 -18.41 -0.73
CA PRO A 201 8.96 -19.00 -0.06
C PRO A 201 9.29 -19.39 1.38
N THR A 202 8.51 -18.86 2.32
CA THR A 202 8.78 -19.02 3.75
C THR A 202 7.47 -19.21 4.49
N GLU A 203 7.39 -20.28 5.30
CA GLU A 203 6.32 -20.46 6.29
C GLU A 203 6.65 -19.64 7.55
N VAL A 204 5.67 -18.92 8.05
CA VAL A 204 5.80 -17.99 9.19
C VAL A 204 4.80 -18.37 10.27
N PRO A 205 5.27 -18.70 11.50
CA PRO A 205 4.40 -19.05 12.60
C PRO A 205 3.64 -17.84 13.13
N LEU A 206 2.44 -18.09 13.66
CA LEU A 206 1.61 -17.10 14.36
C LEU A 206 1.71 -17.21 15.88
N THR A 207 2.38 -18.24 16.42
CA THR A 207 2.63 -18.37 17.86
C THR A 207 3.69 -17.37 18.32
N ILE A 208 3.39 -16.63 19.38
CA ILE A 208 4.33 -15.72 20.02
C ILE A 208 5.08 -16.49 21.11
N GLU A 209 6.39 -16.63 20.98
CA GLU A 209 7.23 -17.26 21.98
C GLU A 209 7.23 -16.45 23.29
N ASN A 210 7.42 -17.12 24.43
CA ASN A 210 7.52 -16.45 25.72
C ASN A 210 8.71 -15.47 25.77
N GLY A 211 8.59 -14.44 26.61
CA GLY A 211 9.64 -13.45 26.80
C GLY A 211 9.40 -12.15 26.06
N PRO A 212 10.34 -11.19 26.18
CA PRO A 212 10.22 -9.85 25.58
C PRO A 212 10.10 -9.90 24.07
N PHE A 213 9.20 -9.10 23.52
CA PHE A 213 9.06 -8.98 22.06
C PHE A 213 8.62 -7.58 21.64
N ILE A 214 8.78 -7.29 20.36
CA ILE A 214 8.33 -6.06 19.66
C ILE A 214 7.48 -6.48 18.48
N VAL A 215 6.36 -5.80 18.27
CA VAL A 215 5.54 -5.93 17.05
C VAL A 215 5.85 -4.77 16.11
N VAL A 216 6.17 -5.06 14.85
CA VAL A 216 6.47 -4.07 13.81
C VAL A 216 5.39 -4.08 12.75
N SER A 217 4.70 -2.95 12.58
CA SER A 217 3.63 -2.78 11.61
C SER A 217 4.00 -1.72 10.57
N GLY A 218 3.54 -1.88 9.34
CA GLY A 218 3.79 -0.97 8.22
C GLY A 218 4.48 -1.66 7.06
N HIS A 219 5.29 -0.92 6.29
CA HIS A 219 5.85 -1.41 5.03
C HIS A 219 7.38 -1.26 4.95
N ASP A 220 7.99 -0.41 5.78
CA ASP A 220 9.38 0.01 5.63
C ASP A 220 10.36 -1.09 6.05
N LEU A 221 11.01 -1.71 5.07
CA LEU A 221 12.01 -2.76 5.31
C LEU A 221 13.34 -2.19 5.83
N HIS A 222 13.63 -0.90 5.56
CA HIS A 222 14.83 -0.26 6.09
C HIS A 222 14.72 -0.06 7.60
N ASP A 223 13.59 0.47 8.08
CA ASP A 223 13.31 0.58 9.52
C ASP A 223 13.30 -0.79 10.20
N MET A 224 12.76 -1.81 9.52
CA MET A 224 12.80 -3.19 10.01
C MET A 224 14.23 -3.71 10.17
N GLU A 225 15.10 -3.50 9.19
CA GLU A 225 16.51 -3.90 9.26
C GLU A 225 17.24 -3.18 10.41
N LEU A 226 17.05 -1.87 10.54
CA LEU A 226 17.68 -1.08 11.60
C LEU A 226 17.24 -1.55 13.00
N LEU A 227 15.95 -1.89 13.18
CA LEU A 227 15.47 -2.46 14.42
C LEU A 227 16.08 -3.84 14.70
N LEU A 228 16.14 -4.72 13.70
CA LEU A 228 16.76 -6.04 13.83
C LEU A 228 18.22 -5.93 14.24
N LYS A 229 18.99 -5.02 13.65
CA LYS A 229 20.39 -4.74 14.04
C LYS A 229 20.48 -4.27 15.50
N GLN A 230 19.61 -3.37 15.94
CA GLN A 230 19.63 -2.81 17.30
C GLN A 230 19.13 -3.78 18.37
N THR A 231 18.33 -4.79 18.02
CA THR A 231 17.80 -5.79 18.94
C THR A 231 18.59 -7.08 18.99
N GLU A 232 19.56 -7.26 18.08
CA GLU A 232 20.39 -8.47 18.04
C GLU A 232 21.12 -8.72 19.36
N GLY A 233 21.00 -9.93 19.88
CA GLY A 233 21.63 -10.36 21.14
C GLY A 233 21.02 -9.78 22.42
N LYS A 234 19.90 -9.01 22.33
CA LYS A 234 19.26 -8.41 23.52
C LYS A 234 18.17 -9.29 24.16
N GLY A 235 17.93 -10.49 23.64
CA GLY A 235 16.89 -11.40 24.16
C GLY A 235 15.47 -10.91 23.90
N ILE A 236 15.28 -10.16 22.83
CA ILE A 236 13.99 -9.63 22.38
C ILE A 236 13.63 -10.28 21.05
N ASN A 237 12.44 -10.85 20.94
CA ASN A 237 11.92 -11.39 19.69
C ASN A 237 11.17 -10.32 18.89
N ILE A 238 11.26 -10.37 17.56
CA ILE A 238 10.56 -9.45 16.66
C ILE A 238 9.47 -10.22 15.91
N TYR A 239 8.28 -9.63 15.90
CA TYR A 239 7.11 -10.13 15.17
C TYR A 239 6.63 -9.08 14.20
N THR A 240 6.37 -9.51 12.98
CA THR A 240 5.76 -8.64 11.96
C THR A 240 4.24 -8.55 12.17
N HIS A 241 3.64 -7.50 11.65
CA HIS A 241 2.19 -7.32 11.59
C HIS A 241 1.81 -6.69 10.27
N SER A 242 0.67 -7.10 9.70
CA SER A 242 0.12 -6.51 8.48
C SER A 242 1.11 -6.60 7.30
N GLU A 243 1.39 -5.48 6.62
CA GLU A 243 2.26 -5.43 5.44
C GLU A 243 3.76 -5.67 5.73
N MET A 244 4.14 -5.84 6.99
CA MET A 244 5.52 -6.22 7.34
C MET A 244 5.77 -7.74 7.20
N LEU A 245 4.74 -8.59 7.10
CA LEU A 245 4.87 -10.05 6.93
C LEU A 245 5.89 -10.46 5.84
N PRO A 246 5.93 -9.81 4.65
CA PRO A 246 6.89 -10.17 3.61
C PRO A 246 8.37 -10.05 3.99
N ALA A 247 8.72 -9.33 5.06
CA ALA A 247 10.09 -9.27 5.57
C ALA A 247 10.69 -10.66 5.83
N HIS A 248 9.87 -11.64 6.22
CA HIS A 248 10.29 -13.03 6.43
C HIS A 248 10.74 -13.76 5.15
N GLY A 249 10.37 -13.25 3.97
CA GLY A 249 10.80 -13.80 2.69
C GLY A 249 12.20 -13.35 2.26
N TYR A 250 12.66 -12.18 2.71
CA TYR A 250 13.93 -11.59 2.29
C TYR A 250 15.13 -12.22 3.00
N PRO A 251 16.12 -12.78 2.28
CA PRO A 251 17.26 -13.49 2.89
C PRO A 251 18.04 -12.66 3.91
N GLU A 252 18.31 -11.38 3.62
CA GLU A 252 19.10 -10.50 4.49
C GLU A 252 18.35 -10.09 5.77
N LEU A 253 17.03 -10.12 5.79
CA LEU A 253 16.22 -9.91 7.00
C LEU A 253 15.99 -11.22 7.75
N LYS A 254 15.71 -12.29 7.03
CA LYS A 254 15.48 -13.64 7.58
C LYS A 254 16.70 -14.22 8.32
N LYS A 255 17.91 -13.75 8.03
CA LYS A 255 19.13 -14.20 8.73
C LYS A 255 19.13 -13.88 10.22
N TYR A 256 18.36 -12.89 10.67
CA TYR A 256 18.25 -12.54 12.09
C TYR A 256 17.35 -13.56 12.80
N SER A 257 17.93 -14.41 13.63
CA SER A 257 17.25 -15.55 14.29
C SER A 257 16.14 -15.12 15.26
N HIS A 258 16.12 -13.86 15.69
CA HIS A 258 15.10 -13.29 16.57
C HIS A 258 13.93 -12.63 15.79
N LEU A 259 13.96 -12.64 14.46
CA LEU A 259 12.77 -12.40 13.63
C LEU A 259 11.96 -13.70 13.59
N LYS A 260 10.92 -13.81 14.44
CA LYS A 260 10.30 -15.09 14.81
C LYS A 260 9.06 -15.45 14.02
N GLY A 261 8.14 -14.52 13.88
CA GLY A 261 6.85 -14.83 13.31
C GLY A 261 6.01 -13.59 13.04
N ASN A 262 4.72 -13.79 12.80
CA ASN A 262 3.78 -12.73 12.54
C ASN A 262 2.73 -12.65 13.66
N PHE A 263 2.50 -11.44 14.17
CA PHE A 263 1.50 -11.15 15.19
C PHE A 263 0.20 -10.72 14.53
N GLY A 264 -0.89 -11.43 14.80
CA GLY A 264 -2.21 -11.04 14.32
C GLY A 264 -2.35 -11.08 12.79
N THR A 265 -3.17 -10.17 12.27
CA THR A 265 -3.59 -10.14 10.87
C THR A 265 -3.31 -8.78 10.21
N ALA A 266 -4.32 -8.17 9.58
CA ALA A 266 -4.18 -6.92 8.85
C ALA A 266 -4.58 -5.70 9.69
N TRP A 267 -4.32 -4.51 9.14
CA TRP A 267 -4.53 -3.21 9.77
C TRP A 267 -5.92 -3.02 10.40
N GLN A 268 -6.98 -3.57 9.80
CA GLN A 268 -8.34 -3.43 10.30
C GLN A 268 -8.59 -4.12 11.64
N SER A 269 -7.74 -5.04 12.06
CA SER A 269 -7.87 -5.80 13.30
C SER A 269 -7.05 -5.21 14.46
N GLN A 270 -6.21 -4.20 14.22
CA GLN A 270 -5.30 -3.61 15.20
C GLN A 270 -5.93 -3.32 16.56
N GLN A 271 -7.12 -2.70 16.57
CA GLN A 271 -7.74 -2.28 17.81
C GLN A 271 -8.19 -3.44 18.72
N SER A 272 -8.42 -4.63 18.16
CA SER A 272 -8.71 -5.86 18.91
C SER A 272 -7.43 -6.65 19.21
N GLU A 273 -6.54 -6.78 18.24
CA GLU A 273 -5.31 -7.58 18.36
C GLU A 273 -4.31 -6.95 19.33
N PHE A 274 -4.20 -5.63 19.37
CA PHE A 274 -3.30 -4.91 20.28
C PHE A 274 -3.90 -4.64 21.67
N HIS A 275 -5.14 -5.07 21.92
CA HIS A 275 -5.77 -4.86 23.22
C HIS A 275 -4.99 -5.55 24.33
N ASN A 276 -4.45 -4.77 25.28
CA ASN A 276 -3.63 -5.23 26.41
C ASN A 276 -2.41 -6.09 26.01
N ILE A 277 -1.88 -5.94 24.81
CA ILE A 277 -0.66 -6.62 24.39
C ILE A 277 0.50 -6.31 25.36
N PRO A 278 1.27 -7.32 25.85
CA PRO A 278 2.38 -7.08 26.78
C PRO A 278 3.71 -6.75 26.06
N ALA A 279 3.65 -5.89 25.04
CA ALA A 279 4.79 -5.56 24.19
C ALA A 279 4.60 -4.19 23.52
N PRO A 280 5.67 -3.48 23.16
CA PRO A 280 5.60 -2.29 22.32
C PRO A 280 5.27 -2.65 20.87
N ILE A 281 4.63 -1.68 20.21
CA ILE A 281 4.25 -1.72 18.81
C ILE A 281 4.93 -0.56 18.10
N LEU A 282 5.72 -0.83 17.08
CA LEU A 282 6.36 0.17 16.22
C LEU A 282 5.61 0.26 14.89
N PHE A 283 5.09 1.43 14.58
CA PHE A 283 4.54 1.75 13.27
C PHE A 283 5.58 2.45 12.41
N THR A 284 5.97 1.83 11.32
CA THR A 284 6.93 2.40 10.35
C THR A 284 6.21 3.22 9.29
N THR A 285 4.99 2.83 8.91
CA THR A 285 4.13 3.52 7.94
C THR A 285 2.66 3.25 8.23
N ASN A 286 1.78 3.54 7.26
CA ASN A 286 0.36 3.20 7.33
C ASN A 286 0.14 1.64 7.28
N CYS A 287 -1.04 1.14 7.64
CA CYS A 287 -2.18 1.93 8.12
C CYS A 287 -2.19 1.94 9.65
N LEU A 288 -2.16 3.11 10.23
CA LEU A 288 -2.37 3.31 11.66
C LEU A 288 -3.86 3.57 11.93
N MET A 289 -4.53 2.74 12.72
CA MET A 289 -5.87 3.03 13.22
C MET A 289 -5.81 3.92 14.47
N PRO A 290 -6.87 4.69 14.78
CA PRO A 290 -6.93 5.46 16.03
C PRO A 290 -6.58 4.59 17.23
N VAL A 291 -5.53 5.00 17.95
CA VAL A 291 -4.95 4.23 19.04
C VAL A 291 -5.87 4.22 20.24
N ARG A 292 -6.09 3.06 20.87
CA ARG A 292 -6.94 2.92 22.05
C ARG A 292 -6.13 3.02 23.34
N GLN A 293 -6.77 3.51 24.40
CA GLN A 293 -6.16 3.68 25.72
C GLN A 293 -5.56 2.37 26.29
N SER A 294 -6.09 1.20 25.89
CA SER A 294 -5.61 -0.10 26.37
C SER A 294 -4.20 -0.47 25.90
N TYR A 295 -3.62 0.28 24.93
CA TYR A 295 -2.27 0.03 24.43
C TYR A 295 -1.52 1.30 24.00
N CYS A 296 -2.06 2.51 24.20
CA CYS A 296 -1.45 3.75 23.71
C CYS A 296 -0.07 4.06 24.33
N ASP A 297 0.18 3.62 25.56
CA ASP A 297 1.42 3.83 26.30
C ASP A 297 2.62 3.04 25.77
N ARG A 298 2.40 2.17 24.79
CA ARG A 298 3.40 1.28 24.19
C ARG A 298 3.43 1.33 22.67
N VAL A 299 2.76 2.31 22.06
CA VAL A 299 2.80 2.55 20.61
C VAL A 299 3.86 3.59 20.31
N PHE A 300 4.69 3.28 19.33
CA PHE A 300 5.73 4.15 18.79
C PHE A 300 5.51 4.33 17.30
N THR A 301 5.86 5.50 16.80
CA THR A 301 5.80 5.83 15.37
C THR A 301 7.18 6.27 14.90
N THR A 302 7.46 6.15 13.60
CA THR A 302 8.69 6.67 12.98
C THR A 302 8.41 7.12 11.55
N SER A 303 9.38 7.78 10.90
CA SER A 303 9.28 8.25 9.52
C SER A 303 8.09 9.20 9.31
N ILE A 304 7.21 8.88 8.37
CA ILE A 304 6.06 9.72 7.98
C ILE A 304 4.83 9.51 8.89
N VAL A 305 4.74 8.34 9.54
CA VAL A 305 3.59 8.06 10.38
C VAL A 305 3.69 8.80 11.71
N SER A 306 2.61 9.49 12.08
CA SER A 306 2.57 10.25 13.32
C SER A 306 1.15 10.29 13.90
N TYR A 307 1.06 10.30 15.23
CA TYR A 307 -0.20 10.34 15.94
C TYR A 307 -0.03 11.18 17.24
N PRO A 308 -1.01 11.98 17.64
CA PRO A 308 -0.93 12.78 18.88
C PRO A 308 -0.59 11.93 20.11
N ASP A 309 0.22 12.48 20.98
CA ASP A 309 0.59 11.90 22.29
C ASP A 309 1.37 10.59 22.24
N LEU A 310 1.83 10.13 21.07
CA LEU A 310 2.71 8.97 20.93
C LEU A 310 4.18 9.38 20.83
N VAL A 311 5.06 8.49 21.27
CA VAL A 311 6.50 8.67 21.09
C VAL A 311 6.85 8.45 19.62
N HIS A 312 7.46 9.45 19.00
CA HIS A 312 7.95 9.40 17.63
C HIS A 312 9.47 9.21 17.63
N ILE A 313 9.94 8.20 16.93
CA ILE A 313 11.36 7.92 16.70
C ILE A 313 11.83 8.81 15.54
N GLY A 314 12.85 9.62 15.80
CA GLY A 314 13.37 10.60 14.87
C GLY A 314 14.16 10.00 13.68
N GLU A 315 14.76 10.88 12.90
CA GLU A 315 15.54 10.51 11.70
C GLU A 315 16.83 9.73 12.05
N ASP A 316 17.34 9.88 13.29
CA ASP A 316 18.45 9.10 13.81
C ASP A 316 18.17 7.60 13.99
N LYS A 317 16.89 7.23 13.92
CA LYS A 317 16.40 5.84 14.05
C LYS A 317 16.93 5.13 15.30
N ASP A 318 17.04 5.86 16.42
CA ASP A 318 17.36 5.28 17.71
C ASP A 318 16.12 4.59 18.31
N PHE A 319 16.05 3.26 18.18
CA PHE A 319 14.96 2.44 18.72
C PHE A 319 15.13 2.08 20.21
N THR A 320 16.08 2.68 20.92
CA THR A 320 16.28 2.46 22.36
C THR A 320 14.98 2.58 23.17
N PRO A 321 14.10 3.58 22.96
CA PRO A 321 12.83 3.66 23.72
C PRO A 321 11.91 2.46 23.48
N VAL A 322 11.86 1.91 22.28
CA VAL A 322 11.07 0.72 21.93
C VAL A 322 11.65 -0.52 22.61
N ILE A 323 12.99 -0.65 22.57
CA ILE A 323 13.74 -1.76 23.16
C ILE A 323 13.54 -1.79 24.69
N GLU A 324 13.71 -0.63 25.35
CA GLU A 324 13.51 -0.51 26.81
C GLU A 324 12.07 -0.85 27.19
N LYS A 325 11.09 -0.43 26.41
CA LYS A 325 9.68 -0.74 26.64
C LYS A 325 9.41 -2.25 26.50
N ALA A 326 10.04 -2.96 25.57
CA ALA A 326 9.92 -4.41 25.43
C ALA A 326 10.49 -5.13 26.67
N LEU A 327 11.64 -4.70 27.17
CA LEU A 327 12.26 -5.26 28.37
C LEU A 327 11.44 -4.96 29.65
N GLU A 328 10.78 -3.80 29.71
CA GLU A 328 9.87 -3.42 30.80
C GLU A 328 8.65 -4.36 30.88
N TYR A 329 8.00 -4.61 29.73
CA TYR A 329 6.79 -5.44 29.64
C TYR A 329 7.07 -6.94 29.77
N LYS A 330 8.27 -7.41 29.41
CA LYS A 330 8.74 -8.80 29.50
C LYS A 330 7.96 -9.81 28.63
N GLY A 331 6.98 -9.38 27.85
CA GLY A 331 6.19 -10.25 26.99
C GLY A 331 5.25 -11.22 27.70
N TYR A 332 4.85 -12.28 27.00
CA TYR A 332 4.04 -13.34 27.58
C TYR A 332 4.89 -14.25 28.48
N PRO A 333 4.33 -14.76 29.60
CA PRO A 333 5.07 -15.65 30.51
C PRO A 333 5.25 -17.09 29.97
N GLU A 334 4.47 -17.47 28.98
CA GLU A 334 4.51 -18.74 28.24
C GLU A 334 4.18 -18.48 26.77
N ASP A 335 4.44 -19.44 25.91
CA ASP A 335 4.12 -19.33 24.48
C ASP A 335 2.62 -19.03 24.29
N HIS A 336 2.32 -18.03 23.48
CA HIS A 336 0.98 -17.55 23.23
C HIS A 336 0.55 -17.92 21.80
N PRO A 337 -0.22 -19.01 21.62
CA PRO A 337 -0.67 -19.42 20.30
C PRO A 337 -1.71 -18.43 19.75
N MET A 338 -1.50 -17.98 18.52
CA MET A 338 -2.45 -17.20 17.74
C MET A 338 -2.84 -17.96 16.48
N THR A 339 -3.96 -17.58 15.89
CA THR A 339 -4.42 -18.14 14.62
C THR A 339 -4.82 -17.01 13.68
N GLY A 340 -4.74 -17.27 12.38
CA GLY A 340 -5.35 -16.43 11.37
C GLY A 340 -6.89 -16.47 11.43
N ILE A 341 -7.55 -15.69 10.59
CA ILE A 341 -9.03 -15.55 10.62
C ILE A 341 -9.77 -16.86 10.26
N ASN A 342 -9.10 -17.79 9.59
CA ASN A 342 -9.65 -19.10 9.21
C ASN A 342 -9.20 -20.24 10.14
N GLY A 343 -8.40 -19.94 11.19
CA GLY A 343 -7.94 -20.89 12.19
C GLY A 343 -6.58 -21.52 11.91
N GLY A 344 -5.89 -21.13 10.84
CA GLY A 344 -4.52 -21.55 10.56
C GLY A 344 -3.53 -21.00 11.59
N SER A 345 -2.52 -21.79 11.97
CA SER A 345 -1.45 -21.41 12.91
C SER A 345 -0.17 -20.90 12.25
N THR A 346 -0.11 -20.98 10.93
CA THR A 346 0.99 -20.48 10.10
C THR A 346 0.42 -19.74 8.89
N VAL A 347 1.24 -18.87 8.30
CA VAL A 347 1.00 -18.22 7.02
C VAL A 347 2.25 -18.37 6.15
N THR A 348 2.12 -18.19 4.84
CA THR A 348 3.26 -18.22 3.94
C THR A 348 3.46 -16.88 3.28
N THR A 349 4.71 -16.57 2.91
CA THR A 349 5.08 -15.39 2.11
C THR A 349 6.28 -15.70 1.21
N GLY A 350 6.73 -14.73 0.40
CA GLY A 350 7.95 -14.86 -0.39
C GLY A 350 7.79 -15.44 -1.79
N PHE A 351 6.56 -15.52 -2.30
CA PHE A 351 6.28 -15.93 -3.69
C PHE A 351 6.31 -14.73 -4.68
N ALA A 352 7.32 -13.85 -4.56
CA ALA A 352 7.54 -12.78 -5.51
C ALA A 352 7.86 -13.33 -6.92
N HIS A 353 7.91 -12.43 -7.92
CA HIS A 353 8.09 -12.83 -9.32
C HIS A 353 9.28 -13.77 -9.54
N ASN A 354 10.41 -13.52 -8.87
CA ASN A 354 11.60 -14.36 -9.02
C ASN A 354 11.35 -15.81 -8.57
N ALA A 355 10.67 -16.01 -7.44
CA ALA A 355 10.31 -17.34 -6.94
C ALA A 355 9.31 -18.07 -7.85
N VAL A 356 8.30 -17.34 -8.36
CA VAL A 356 7.28 -17.92 -9.25
C VAL A 356 7.88 -18.23 -10.63
N LEU A 357 8.65 -17.28 -11.21
CA LEU A 357 9.25 -17.45 -12.54
C LEU A 357 10.36 -18.50 -12.57
N SER A 358 11.06 -18.76 -11.47
CA SER A 358 11.99 -19.88 -11.39
C SER A 358 11.29 -21.25 -11.59
N ASN A 359 9.99 -21.33 -11.35
CA ASN A 359 9.13 -22.49 -11.56
C ASN A 359 8.22 -22.33 -12.80
N ALA A 360 8.41 -21.29 -13.63
CA ALA A 360 7.50 -20.98 -14.74
C ALA A 360 7.33 -22.14 -15.72
N GLY A 361 8.40 -22.88 -16.03
CA GLY A 361 8.33 -24.04 -16.91
C GLY A 361 7.33 -25.09 -16.40
N HIS A 362 7.38 -25.41 -15.12
CA HIS A 362 6.46 -26.36 -14.49
C HIS A 362 5.02 -25.84 -14.46
N ILE A 363 4.81 -24.56 -14.12
CA ILE A 363 3.48 -23.92 -14.13
C ILE A 363 2.88 -23.97 -15.55
N VAL A 364 3.67 -23.66 -16.58
CA VAL A 364 3.26 -23.72 -18.00
C VAL A 364 2.89 -25.14 -18.41
N GLU A 365 3.65 -26.14 -18.00
CA GLU A 365 3.33 -27.56 -18.27
C GLU A 365 2.00 -27.95 -17.60
N LEU A 366 1.74 -27.54 -16.38
CA LEU A 366 0.49 -27.81 -15.68
C LEU A 366 -0.71 -27.12 -16.33
N ILE A 367 -0.54 -25.89 -16.83
CA ILE A 367 -1.57 -25.18 -17.59
C ILE A 367 -1.86 -25.93 -18.90
N LYS A 368 -0.82 -26.31 -19.68
CA LYS A 368 -0.97 -27.05 -20.93
C LYS A 368 -1.59 -28.45 -20.74
N ALA A 369 -1.32 -29.07 -19.60
CA ALA A 369 -1.92 -30.37 -19.23
C ALA A 369 -3.35 -30.24 -18.68
N GLY A 370 -3.89 -29.03 -18.54
CA GLY A 370 -5.22 -28.78 -17.97
C GLY A 370 -5.32 -29.02 -16.45
N LYS A 371 -4.20 -29.17 -15.75
CA LYS A 371 -4.15 -29.32 -14.30
C LYS A 371 -4.32 -28.00 -13.57
N ILE A 372 -3.92 -26.89 -14.19
CA ILE A 372 -4.23 -25.53 -13.79
C ILE A 372 -5.14 -24.95 -14.87
N ARG A 373 -6.44 -24.86 -14.56
CA ARG A 373 -7.45 -24.33 -15.48
C ARG A 373 -7.54 -22.83 -15.44
N HIS A 374 -7.35 -22.23 -14.26
CA HIS A 374 -7.47 -20.80 -14.06
C HIS A 374 -6.56 -20.28 -12.94
N ILE A 375 -6.19 -19.02 -13.04
CA ILE A 375 -5.41 -18.29 -12.03
C ILE A 375 -6.26 -17.10 -11.55
N PHE A 376 -6.38 -16.95 -10.25
CA PHE A 376 -7.02 -15.79 -9.65
C PHE A 376 -5.97 -14.92 -8.96
N LEU A 377 -6.01 -13.61 -9.17
CA LEU A 377 -5.33 -12.65 -8.29
C LEU A 377 -6.36 -12.10 -7.32
N VAL A 378 -6.35 -12.60 -6.09
CA VAL A 378 -7.27 -12.20 -5.01
C VAL A 378 -6.48 -11.39 -3.99
N GLY A 379 -6.58 -10.06 -4.03
CA GLY A 379 -5.73 -9.22 -3.18
C GLY A 379 -6.16 -7.77 -3.12
N GLY A 380 -5.32 -6.96 -2.51
CA GLY A 380 -5.52 -5.54 -2.29
C GLY A 380 -5.64 -5.18 -0.81
N CYS A 381 -6.22 -4.00 -0.49
CA CYS A 381 -6.18 -3.52 0.88
C CYS A 381 -7.32 -4.05 1.76
N ASP A 382 -8.50 -4.27 1.20
CA ASP A 382 -9.78 -4.51 1.87
C ASP A 382 -10.09 -3.47 2.97
N GLY A 383 -11.32 -3.33 3.38
CA GLY A 383 -11.72 -2.35 4.39
C GLY A 383 -12.07 -2.98 5.73
N ALA A 384 -12.31 -2.13 6.75
CA ALA A 384 -12.59 -2.55 8.12
C ALA A 384 -14.06 -2.82 8.43
N ALA A 385 -14.99 -2.67 7.47
CA ALA A 385 -16.41 -2.87 7.77
C ALA A 385 -16.68 -4.32 8.22
N PRO A 386 -17.46 -4.53 9.29
CA PRO A 386 -17.81 -5.86 9.78
C PRO A 386 -18.59 -6.70 8.75
N GLY A 387 -18.48 -8.02 8.85
CA GLY A 387 -19.22 -8.97 8.01
C GLY A 387 -18.72 -9.14 6.58
N ARG A 388 -17.50 -8.68 6.28
CA ARG A 388 -16.86 -8.89 4.99
C ARG A 388 -16.22 -10.26 4.92
N SER A 389 -16.78 -11.17 4.14
CA SER A 389 -16.24 -12.51 3.92
C SER A 389 -16.01 -12.83 2.43
N TYR A 390 -16.41 -11.93 1.52
CA TYR A 390 -16.41 -12.21 0.08
C TYR A 390 -15.08 -12.82 -0.42
N TYR A 391 -13.93 -12.21 -0.10
CA TYR A 391 -12.64 -12.69 -0.58
C TYR A 391 -12.23 -14.04 0.04
N THR A 392 -12.57 -14.27 1.31
CA THR A 392 -12.40 -15.56 1.97
C THR A 392 -13.28 -16.64 1.32
N ASP A 393 -14.55 -16.32 1.11
CA ASP A 393 -15.52 -17.25 0.53
C ASP A 393 -15.20 -17.53 -0.94
N PHE A 394 -14.68 -16.51 -1.67
CA PHE A 394 -14.18 -16.67 -3.03
C PHE A 394 -13.01 -17.66 -3.09
N ALA A 395 -12.02 -17.52 -2.23
CA ALA A 395 -10.89 -18.42 -2.16
C ALA A 395 -11.32 -19.86 -1.81
N LYS A 396 -12.25 -20.03 -0.86
CA LYS A 396 -12.82 -21.34 -0.48
C LYS A 396 -13.64 -21.98 -1.60
N ALA A 397 -14.32 -21.16 -2.42
CA ALA A 397 -15.13 -21.64 -3.56
C ALA A 397 -14.29 -21.92 -4.81
N ALA A 398 -13.04 -21.46 -4.87
CA ALA A 398 -12.15 -21.65 -6.01
C ALA A 398 -11.90 -23.16 -6.26
N PRO A 399 -12.17 -23.68 -7.48
CA PRO A 399 -11.98 -25.09 -7.80
C PRO A 399 -10.55 -25.60 -7.55
N MET A 400 -10.42 -26.91 -7.32
CA MET A 400 -9.15 -27.55 -6.97
C MET A 400 -8.07 -27.43 -8.08
N ASP A 401 -8.47 -27.17 -9.30
CA ASP A 401 -7.62 -26.96 -10.48
C ASP A 401 -7.31 -25.48 -10.74
N THR A 402 -7.31 -24.65 -9.70
CA THR A 402 -7.00 -23.21 -9.78
C THR A 402 -5.90 -22.79 -8.82
N LEU A 403 -5.08 -21.81 -9.26
CA LEU A 403 -4.12 -21.10 -8.41
C LEU A 403 -4.69 -19.76 -7.93
N ILE A 404 -4.28 -19.35 -6.75
CA ILE A 404 -4.61 -18.04 -6.17
C ILE A 404 -3.31 -17.30 -5.86
N LEU A 405 -3.06 -16.24 -6.60
CA LEU A 405 -2.05 -15.24 -6.24
C LEU A 405 -2.69 -14.26 -5.26
N THR A 406 -1.98 -13.90 -4.20
CA THR A 406 -2.46 -12.89 -3.25
C THR A 406 -1.36 -11.92 -2.88
N LEU A 407 -1.73 -10.73 -2.42
CA LEU A 407 -0.78 -9.69 -1.99
C LEU A 407 -1.50 -8.64 -1.14
N ALA A 408 -0.73 -7.75 -0.52
CA ALA A 408 -1.20 -6.67 0.33
C ALA A 408 -2.02 -7.15 1.54
N CYS A 409 -2.68 -6.27 2.28
CA CYS A 409 -3.46 -6.64 3.46
C CYS A 409 -4.62 -7.60 3.18
N GLY A 410 -5.13 -7.64 1.95
CA GLY A 410 -6.18 -8.57 1.52
C GLY A 410 -5.79 -10.04 1.65
N LYS A 411 -4.48 -10.35 1.62
CA LYS A 411 -3.95 -11.71 1.84
C LYS A 411 -4.48 -12.36 3.13
N TYR A 412 -4.63 -11.59 4.20
CA TYR A 412 -5.08 -12.10 5.50
C TYR A 412 -6.52 -12.62 5.51
N ARG A 413 -7.28 -12.41 4.42
CA ARG A 413 -8.59 -13.04 4.23
C ARG A 413 -8.48 -14.54 3.88
N LEU A 414 -7.29 -14.99 3.43
CA LEU A 414 -7.14 -16.32 2.84
C LEU A 414 -5.79 -17.00 3.07
N ASN A 415 -4.73 -16.31 3.50
CA ASN A 415 -3.38 -16.85 3.54
C ASN A 415 -3.14 -17.88 4.67
N ASP A 416 -4.07 -18.01 5.61
CA ASP A 416 -4.10 -19.06 6.65
C ASP A 416 -5.00 -20.25 6.29
N LEU A 417 -5.55 -20.29 5.05
CA LEU A 417 -6.29 -21.43 4.53
C LEU A 417 -5.34 -22.52 4.01
N ASP A 418 -5.61 -23.76 4.34
CA ASP A 418 -5.00 -24.91 3.66
C ASP A 418 -5.88 -25.33 2.47
N LEU A 419 -5.53 -24.88 1.28
CA LEU A 419 -6.18 -25.25 0.03
C LEU A 419 -5.43 -26.38 -0.71
N GLY A 420 -4.35 -26.92 -0.13
CA GLY A 420 -3.52 -27.97 -0.73
C GLY A 420 -2.59 -27.45 -1.83
N SER A 421 -2.17 -28.35 -2.71
CA SER A 421 -1.22 -28.06 -3.79
C SER A 421 -1.61 -28.75 -5.10
N ILE A 422 -1.07 -28.25 -6.22
CA ILE A 422 -1.16 -28.86 -7.55
C ILE A 422 0.26 -29.28 -7.95
N ASP A 423 0.53 -30.58 -7.98
CA ASP A 423 1.84 -31.16 -8.28
C ASP A 423 3.01 -30.48 -7.55
N GLY A 424 2.84 -30.22 -6.24
CA GLY A 424 3.84 -29.60 -5.37
C GLY A 424 3.84 -28.07 -5.35
N ILE A 425 3.05 -27.40 -6.18
CA ILE A 425 2.86 -25.94 -6.12
C ILE A 425 1.70 -25.64 -5.16
N PRO A 426 1.91 -24.87 -4.07
CA PRO A 426 0.82 -24.43 -3.21
C PRO A 426 -0.25 -23.68 -4.00
N ARG A 427 -1.52 -23.90 -3.68
CA ARG A 427 -2.60 -23.20 -4.39
C ARG A 427 -2.74 -21.74 -4.02
N ILE A 428 -2.19 -21.31 -2.88
CA ILE A 428 -2.11 -19.90 -2.47
C ILE A 428 -0.65 -19.48 -2.52
N LEU A 429 -0.35 -18.42 -3.28
CA LEU A 429 0.97 -17.83 -3.44
C LEU A 429 0.92 -16.37 -2.98
N ASP A 430 1.44 -16.10 -1.77
CA ASP A 430 1.57 -14.73 -1.26
C ASP A 430 2.78 -14.04 -1.91
N MET A 431 2.50 -13.09 -2.76
CA MET A 431 3.50 -12.38 -3.57
C MET A 431 4.20 -11.24 -2.81
N GLY A 432 3.64 -10.79 -1.68
CA GLY A 432 4.29 -9.76 -0.88
C GLY A 432 3.40 -8.57 -0.47
N GLN A 433 4.00 -7.40 -0.35
CA GLN A 433 3.35 -6.14 -0.02
C GLN A 433 2.50 -5.61 -1.18
N CYS A 434 1.83 -4.48 -1.00
CA CYS A 434 1.02 -3.86 -2.06
C CYS A 434 1.86 -3.44 -3.29
N ASN A 435 3.11 -2.97 -3.12
CA ASN A 435 4.03 -2.70 -4.23
C ASN A 435 4.42 -3.96 -5.02
N ASP A 436 4.32 -5.15 -4.41
CA ASP A 436 4.58 -6.43 -5.09
C ASP A 436 3.45 -6.81 -6.09
N ALA A 437 2.45 -5.91 -6.30
CA ALA A 437 1.65 -5.91 -7.50
C ALA A 437 2.52 -5.90 -8.77
N TYR A 438 3.73 -5.29 -8.71
CA TYR A 438 4.74 -5.42 -9.74
C TYR A 438 5.10 -6.89 -10.03
N SER A 439 5.33 -7.69 -9.00
CA SER A 439 5.60 -9.13 -9.14
C SER A 439 4.45 -9.86 -9.84
N ALA A 440 3.20 -9.58 -9.48
CA ALA A 440 2.04 -10.19 -10.12
C ALA A 440 1.95 -9.82 -11.61
N ILE A 441 2.19 -8.55 -11.94
CA ILE A 441 2.21 -8.07 -13.33
C ILE A 441 3.35 -8.72 -14.12
N LYS A 442 4.55 -8.83 -13.55
CA LYS A 442 5.71 -9.51 -14.20
C LYS A 442 5.42 -10.98 -14.49
N VAL A 443 4.78 -11.69 -13.57
CA VAL A 443 4.37 -13.09 -13.78
C VAL A 443 3.34 -13.18 -14.91
N ALA A 444 2.32 -12.30 -14.92
CA ALA A 444 1.32 -12.30 -15.97
C ALA A 444 1.91 -11.99 -17.36
N LEU A 445 2.80 -11.00 -17.45
CA LEU A 445 3.50 -10.64 -18.69
C LEU A 445 4.39 -11.80 -19.20
N ALA A 446 5.15 -12.45 -18.32
CA ALA A 446 5.99 -13.59 -18.68
C ALA A 446 5.15 -14.79 -19.15
N LEU A 447 4.02 -15.08 -18.52
CA LEU A 447 3.10 -16.11 -19.00
C LEU A 447 2.50 -15.76 -20.37
N ALA A 448 2.10 -14.52 -20.59
CA ALA A 448 1.58 -14.05 -21.87
C ALA A 448 2.61 -14.23 -23.00
N GLU A 449 3.88 -13.89 -22.74
CA GLU A 449 4.99 -14.11 -23.68
C GLU A 449 5.18 -15.61 -24.02
N VAL A 450 5.18 -16.48 -23.01
CA VAL A 450 5.35 -17.94 -23.21
C VAL A 450 4.19 -18.56 -24.01
N PHE A 451 2.96 -18.02 -23.84
CA PHE A 451 1.77 -18.49 -24.56
C PHE A 451 1.54 -17.75 -25.89
N ASP A 452 2.41 -16.81 -26.28
CA ASP A 452 2.28 -15.96 -27.47
C ASP A 452 0.88 -15.29 -27.55
N CYS A 453 0.46 -14.69 -26.44
CA CYS A 453 -0.84 -14.05 -26.30
C CYS A 453 -0.73 -12.74 -25.48
N THR A 454 -1.84 -12.01 -25.34
CA THR A 454 -1.90 -10.87 -24.44
C THR A 454 -2.26 -11.32 -23.00
N VAL A 455 -2.00 -10.47 -22.00
CA VAL A 455 -2.41 -10.74 -20.60
C VAL A 455 -3.91 -10.99 -20.50
N ASN A 456 -4.71 -10.36 -21.37
CA ASN A 456 -6.17 -10.50 -21.38
C ASN A 456 -6.66 -11.83 -21.96
N ASP A 457 -5.79 -12.57 -22.64
CA ASP A 457 -6.09 -13.89 -23.21
C ASP A 457 -5.70 -15.04 -22.25
N LEU A 458 -4.95 -14.73 -21.19
CA LEU A 458 -4.60 -15.70 -20.16
C LEU A 458 -5.85 -16.14 -19.37
N PRO A 459 -5.87 -17.38 -18.85
CA PRO A 459 -6.89 -17.82 -17.90
C PRO A 459 -6.64 -17.16 -16.53
N LEU A 460 -6.70 -15.84 -16.49
CA LEU A 460 -6.40 -14.99 -15.32
C LEU A 460 -7.54 -14.03 -15.07
N THR A 461 -8.02 -13.97 -13.82
CA THR A 461 -8.98 -12.98 -13.39
C THR A 461 -8.48 -12.25 -12.14
N LEU A 462 -8.62 -10.94 -12.14
CA LEU A 462 -8.25 -10.08 -11.02
C LEU A 462 -9.51 -9.81 -10.17
N VAL A 463 -9.46 -10.20 -8.91
CA VAL A 463 -10.52 -10.01 -7.91
C VAL A 463 -9.97 -9.10 -6.81
N LEU A 464 -10.09 -7.80 -7.03
CA LEU A 464 -9.36 -6.79 -6.28
C LEU A 464 -10.24 -6.11 -5.22
N SER A 465 -9.62 -5.88 -4.06
CA SER A 465 -10.14 -5.00 -3.02
C SER A 465 -9.32 -3.72 -2.95
N TRP A 466 -9.98 -2.62 -2.61
CA TRP A 466 -9.29 -1.35 -2.43
C TRP A 466 -9.67 -0.72 -1.08
N TYR A 467 -8.77 0.11 -0.57
CA TYR A 467 -9.02 0.90 0.63
C TYR A 467 -8.46 2.32 0.51
N GLU A 468 -7.20 2.47 0.10
CA GLU A 468 -6.51 3.75 0.09
C GLU A 468 -5.70 3.97 -1.21
N GLN A 469 -4.89 5.01 -1.24
CA GLN A 469 -4.29 5.59 -2.43
C GLN A 469 -3.32 4.67 -3.17
N LYS A 470 -2.64 3.75 -2.46
CA LYS A 470 -1.76 2.77 -3.11
C LYS A 470 -2.55 1.79 -3.99
N ALA A 471 -3.77 1.44 -3.58
CA ALA A 471 -4.64 0.66 -4.45
C ALA A 471 -5.10 1.44 -5.69
N VAL A 472 -5.25 2.76 -5.58
CA VAL A 472 -5.59 3.62 -6.74
C VAL A 472 -4.43 3.63 -7.74
N CYS A 473 -3.20 3.90 -7.33
CA CYS A 473 -2.06 3.93 -8.28
C CYS A 473 -1.81 2.56 -8.95
N ILE A 474 -2.02 1.45 -8.23
CA ILE A 474 -1.96 0.09 -8.82
C ILE A 474 -3.05 -0.09 -9.88
N LEU A 475 -4.29 0.31 -9.57
CA LEU A 475 -5.38 0.24 -10.57
C LEU A 475 -5.01 1.04 -11.83
N LEU A 476 -4.50 2.27 -11.68
CA LEU A 476 -4.07 3.09 -12.81
C LEU A 476 -2.96 2.40 -13.63
N THR A 477 -2.05 1.68 -12.97
CA THR A 477 -1.05 0.86 -13.66
C THR A 477 -1.70 -0.24 -14.49
N LEU A 478 -2.65 -0.98 -13.94
CA LEU A 478 -3.36 -2.02 -14.70
C LEU A 478 -4.09 -1.43 -15.92
N LEU A 479 -4.70 -0.23 -15.78
CA LEU A 479 -5.35 0.45 -16.88
C LEU A 479 -4.36 0.90 -17.96
N SER A 480 -3.21 1.46 -17.57
CA SER A 480 -2.17 1.90 -18.52
C SER A 480 -1.59 0.73 -19.32
N LEU A 481 -1.53 -0.47 -18.72
CA LEU A 481 -1.12 -1.72 -19.38
C LEU A 481 -2.25 -2.37 -20.20
N GLY A 482 -3.44 -1.79 -20.23
CA GLY A 482 -4.59 -2.32 -20.97
C GLY A 482 -5.19 -3.59 -20.37
N VAL A 483 -4.96 -3.87 -19.08
CA VAL A 483 -5.53 -5.04 -18.38
C VAL A 483 -7.03 -4.87 -18.23
N LYS A 484 -7.78 -5.93 -18.51
CA LYS A 484 -9.25 -5.96 -18.52
C LYS A 484 -9.78 -7.04 -17.56
N ASN A 485 -11.12 -7.13 -17.47
CA ASN A 485 -11.83 -8.15 -16.70
C ASN A 485 -11.49 -8.11 -15.20
N ILE A 486 -11.54 -6.91 -14.59
CA ILE A 486 -11.25 -6.70 -13.18
C ILE A 486 -12.56 -6.69 -12.39
N LEU A 487 -12.68 -7.56 -11.38
CA LEU A 487 -13.70 -7.48 -10.35
C LEU A 487 -13.19 -6.58 -9.22
N LEU A 488 -13.89 -5.49 -8.94
CA LEU A 488 -13.49 -4.47 -7.96
C LEU A 488 -14.49 -4.37 -6.81
N GLY A 489 -13.99 -4.40 -5.60
CA GLY A 489 -14.80 -4.25 -4.41
C GLY A 489 -14.05 -3.65 -3.22
N PRO A 490 -14.72 -3.62 -2.07
CA PRO A 490 -16.13 -3.97 -1.82
C PRO A 490 -17.12 -2.91 -2.25
N THR A 491 -16.67 -1.66 -2.45
CA THR A 491 -17.46 -0.54 -2.99
C THR A 491 -16.72 0.09 -4.16
N LEU A 492 -17.42 0.83 -4.99
CA LEU A 492 -16.76 1.69 -5.98
C LEU A 492 -16.20 2.94 -5.29
N PRO A 493 -15.10 3.53 -5.79
CA PRO A 493 -14.57 4.77 -5.25
C PRO A 493 -15.57 5.93 -5.38
N ALA A 494 -15.79 6.65 -4.28
CA ALA A 494 -16.74 7.77 -4.23
C ALA A 494 -16.34 8.96 -5.12
N PHE A 495 -15.07 9.06 -5.48
CA PHE A 495 -14.52 10.12 -6.32
C PHE A 495 -14.63 9.84 -7.83
N ILE A 496 -15.19 8.71 -8.23
CA ILE A 496 -15.38 8.38 -9.66
C ILE A 496 -16.79 8.77 -10.08
N SER A 497 -16.90 9.70 -11.06
CA SER A 497 -18.16 10.12 -11.66
C SER A 497 -18.80 9.01 -12.51
N GLU A 498 -20.08 9.13 -12.80
CA GLU A 498 -20.79 8.16 -13.66
C GLU A 498 -20.17 8.06 -15.06
N ASN A 499 -19.77 9.19 -15.65
CA ASN A 499 -19.16 9.20 -16.98
C ASN A 499 -17.77 8.55 -16.97
N VAL A 500 -16.92 8.86 -15.98
CA VAL A 500 -15.62 8.21 -15.82
C VAL A 500 -15.80 6.72 -15.55
N TRP A 501 -16.75 6.32 -14.71
CA TRP A 501 -17.07 4.92 -14.49
C TRP A 501 -17.49 4.19 -15.77
N LYS A 502 -18.31 4.83 -16.60
CA LYS A 502 -18.71 4.29 -17.90
C LYS A 502 -17.51 4.03 -18.81
N ILE A 503 -16.55 4.97 -18.86
CA ILE A 503 -15.29 4.79 -19.62
C ILE A 503 -14.50 3.56 -19.10
N LEU A 504 -14.42 3.39 -17.77
CA LEU A 504 -13.74 2.26 -17.16
C LEU A 504 -14.41 0.92 -17.49
N VAL A 505 -15.74 0.87 -17.49
CA VAL A 505 -16.51 -0.33 -17.87
C VAL A 505 -16.35 -0.64 -19.35
N GLU A 506 -16.53 0.35 -20.23
CA GLU A 506 -16.52 0.15 -21.69
C GLU A 506 -15.12 -0.24 -22.20
N ASN A 507 -14.05 0.38 -21.68
CA ASN A 507 -12.70 0.16 -22.19
C ASN A 507 -11.99 -1.02 -21.51
N TYR A 508 -12.25 -1.24 -20.21
CA TYR A 508 -11.48 -2.21 -19.39
C TYR A 508 -12.34 -3.32 -18.79
N ASN A 509 -13.67 -3.31 -18.99
CA ASN A 509 -14.59 -4.28 -18.41
C ASN A 509 -14.41 -4.42 -16.89
N ILE A 510 -14.26 -3.27 -16.20
CA ILE A 510 -14.23 -3.27 -14.73
C ILE A 510 -15.66 -3.50 -14.24
N GLN A 511 -15.81 -4.41 -13.28
CA GLN A 511 -17.11 -4.80 -12.74
C GLN A 511 -17.06 -4.74 -11.22
N LYS A 512 -18.16 -4.35 -10.61
CA LYS A 512 -18.32 -4.47 -9.16
C LYS A 512 -18.49 -5.95 -8.79
N ILE A 513 -17.89 -6.39 -7.69
CA ILE A 513 -18.16 -7.72 -7.12
C ILE A 513 -19.65 -7.89 -6.82
N SER A 514 -20.15 -9.10 -7.02
CA SER A 514 -21.52 -9.52 -6.73
C SER A 514 -21.54 -10.56 -5.60
N THR A 515 -22.24 -11.68 -5.78
CA THR A 515 -22.08 -12.84 -4.92
C THR A 515 -20.97 -13.74 -5.44
N VAL A 516 -20.31 -14.48 -4.55
CA VAL A 516 -19.23 -15.42 -4.95
C VAL A 516 -19.72 -16.42 -5.99
N GLU A 517 -20.94 -16.93 -5.82
CA GLU A 517 -21.52 -17.91 -6.74
C GLU A 517 -21.73 -17.33 -8.16
N GLU A 518 -22.28 -16.11 -8.25
CA GLU A 518 -22.51 -15.43 -9.53
C GLU A 518 -21.19 -15.08 -10.22
N ASP A 519 -20.23 -14.54 -9.46
CA ASP A 519 -18.92 -14.16 -10.01
C ASP A 519 -18.12 -15.39 -10.47
N MET A 520 -18.08 -16.48 -9.68
CA MET A 520 -17.46 -17.75 -10.08
C MET A 520 -18.08 -18.34 -11.32
N LYS A 521 -19.42 -18.36 -11.40
CA LYS A 521 -20.14 -18.83 -12.58
C LYS A 521 -19.83 -18.00 -13.83
N LYS A 522 -19.70 -16.69 -13.67
CA LYS A 522 -19.39 -15.76 -14.75
C LYS A 522 -17.98 -15.95 -15.29
N ILE A 523 -17.02 -16.24 -14.40
CA ILE A 523 -15.60 -16.41 -14.76
C ILE A 523 -15.35 -17.79 -15.37
N LEU A 524 -15.90 -18.83 -14.77
CA LEU A 524 -15.55 -20.22 -15.11
C LEU A 524 -16.59 -20.95 -15.99
N GLY A 525 -17.78 -20.37 -16.18
CA GLY A 525 -18.87 -20.91 -16.98
C GLY A 525 -19.83 -21.77 -16.16
#